data_0d12476f5bf5d9069f66ced3eace6a65
#
_entry.id   0d12476f5bf5d9069f66ced3eace6a65
#
_cell.length_a   1.000
_cell.length_b   1.000
_cell.length_c   1.000
_cell.angle_alpha   90.00
_cell.angle_beta   90.00
_cell.angle_gamma   90.00
#
_symmetry.space_group_name_H-M   'P 1'
#
loop_
_entity.id
_entity.type
_entity.pdbx_description
1 polymer ?
#
loop_
_entity_poly.entity_id
_entity_poly.type
_entity_poly.pdbx_seq_one_letter_code
_entity_poly.pdbx_strand_id
1 'polypeptide(L)'
;IAISSALVALSPMHVYYSRYYIMETPMLLFLALFLFFSWKYFQQQKYYWMLGAGFACGVMHATKETFVISVASIVIAATIIFLIEELRKNYVARLKPKKLVLNFCFGLIVMFFTSAALFTVFFNNLEAIKDSYTSYSDYLSRAEGSGHEKPFLYYINLISWKEMELYSWSELATIILAVVGIFSSFFLQKKTTKEIIFLRVLSLYTIINLLIYSLIPYKTPWSILP
;
A
#
# COMPACT_ATOMS: atom_id res chain seq x y z
N ILE A 1 15.73 -6.20 -6.94
CA ILE A 1 14.50 -6.73 -7.59
C ILE A 1 14.45 -8.24 -7.42
N ALA A 2 15.39 -9.05 -7.96
CA ALA A 2 15.34 -10.51 -7.90
C ALA A 2 15.18 -11.05 -6.46
N ILE A 3 15.95 -10.53 -5.49
CA ILE A 3 15.85 -10.94 -4.09
C ILE A 3 14.47 -10.61 -3.51
N SER A 4 13.95 -9.41 -3.74
CA SER A 4 12.63 -9.00 -3.25
C SER A 4 11.51 -9.85 -3.85
N SER A 5 11.60 -10.14 -5.16
CA SER A 5 10.63 -11.03 -5.82
C SER A 5 10.69 -12.45 -5.27
N ALA A 6 11.90 -12.97 -5.00
CA ALA A 6 12.07 -14.28 -4.39
C ALA A 6 11.50 -14.34 -2.96
N LEU A 7 11.72 -13.29 -2.15
CA LEU A 7 11.16 -13.21 -0.80
C LEU A 7 9.63 -13.24 -0.82
N VAL A 8 8.98 -12.47 -1.70
CA VAL A 8 7.52 -12.50 -1.84
C VAL A 8 7.02 -13.86 -2.31
N ALA A 9 7.70 -14.47 -3.31
CA ALA A 9 7.32 -15.77 -3.85
C ALA A 9 7.50 -16.93 -2.86
N LEU A 10 8.43 -16.81 -1.92
CA LEU A 10 8.73 -17.81 -0.91
C LEU A 10 8.10 -17.52 0.45
N SER A 11 7.51 -16.33 0.64
CA SER A 11 6.84 -15.97 1.88
C SER A 11 5.71 -16.95 2.20
N PRO A 12 5.75 -17.64 3.34
CA PRO A 12 4.70 -18.57 3.74
C PRO A 12 3.32 -17.94 3.77
N MET A 13 3.25 -16.70 4.25
CA MET A 13 2.00 -15.96 4.35
C MET A 13 1.41 -15.63 2.96
N HIS A 14 2.23 -15.12 2.03
CA HIS A 14 1.78 -14.82 0.67
C HIS A 14 1.39 -16.09 -0.10
N VAL A 15 2.17 -17.16 0.01
CA VAL A 15 1.86 -18.46 -0.62
C VAL A 15 0.57 -19.04 -0.06
N TYR A 16 0.36 -18.98 1.25
CA TYR A 16 -0.85 -19.51 1.89
C TYR A 16 -2.09 -18.72 1.45
N TYR A 17 -2.08 -17.38 1.60
CA TYR A 17 -3.25 -16.57 1.29
C TYR A 17 -3.50 -16.37 -0.21
N SER A 18 -2.52 -16.57 -1.09
CA SER A 18 -2.77 -16.56 -2.54
C SER A 18 -3.69 -17.69 -3.01
N ARG A 19 -3.86 -18.73 -2.21
CA ARG A 19 -4.76 -19.88 -2.48
C ARG A 19 -6.17 -19.67 -1.93
N TYR A 20 -6.40 -18.64 -1.15
CA TYR A 20 -7.72 -18.29 -0.65
C TYR A 20 -8.41 -17.34 -1.62
N TYR A 21 -9.73 -17.44 -1.70
CA TYR A 21 -10.54 -16.47 -2.42
C TYR A 21 -10.73 -15.21 -1.55
N ILE A 22 -9.67 -14.41 -1.44
CA ILE A 22 -9.65 -13.15 -0.70
C ILE A 22 -9.21 -12.02 -1.62
N MET A 23 -9.72 -10.82 -1.37
CA MET A 23 -9.49 -9.65 -2.23
C MET A 23 -8.11 -9.00 -1.99
N GLU A 24 -7.38 -9.40 -0.96
CA GLU A 24 -6.05 -8.88 -0.64
C GLU A 24 -5.02 -9.23 -1.71
N THR A 25 -5.05 -10.41 -2.29
CA THR A 25 -4.09 -10.84 -3.31
C THR A 25 -4.13 -9.95 -4.57
N PRO A 26 -5.29 -9.72 -5.22
CA PRO A 26 -5.38 -8.76 -6.32
C PRO A 26 -5.09 -7.33 -5.86
N MET A 27 -5.51 -6.92 -4.67
CA MET A 27 -5.19 -5.60 -4.13
C MET A 27 -3.68 -5.40 -4.00
N LEU A 28 -2.93 -6.39 -3.50
CA LEU A 28 -1.47 -6.34 -3.39
C LEU A 28 -0.77 -6.18 -4.74
N LEU A 29 -1.24 -6.90 -5.77
CA LEU A 29 -0.73 -6.75 -7.13
C LEU A 29 -0.88 -5.30 -7.62
N PHE A 30 -2.09 -4.73 -7.49
CA PHE A 30 -2.34 -3.36 -7.94
C PHE A 30 -1.67 -2.30 -7.06
N LEU A 31 -1.45 -2.57 -5.78
CA LEU A 31 -0.60 -1.76 -4.91
C LEU A 31 0.86 -1.72 -5.41
N ALA A 32 1.41 -2.87 -5.76
CA ALA A 32 2.76 -2.94 -6.35
C ALA A 32 2.86 -2.17 -7.69
N LEU A 33 1.83 -2.29 -8.55
CA LEU A 33 1.74 -1.51 -9.78
C LEU A 33 1.59 0.00 -9.51
N PHE A 34 0.77 0.39 -8.54
CA PHE A 34 0.64 1.78 -8.12
C PHE A 34 1.97 2.38 -7.66
N LEU A 35 2.71 1.65 -6.81
CA LEU A 35 4.05 2.05 -6.36
C LEU A 35 5.05 2.13 -7.53
N PHE A 36 5.01 1.16 -8.45
CA PHE A 36 5.85 1.17 -9.66
C PHE A 36 5.56 2.39 -10.55
N PHE A 37 4.31 2.65 -10.87
CA PHE A 37 3.93 3.79 -11.71
C PHE A 37 4.23 5.12 -11.02
N SER A 38 4.00 5.24 -9.72
CA SER A 38 4.34 6.41 -8.91
C SER A 38 5.85 6.65 -8.89
N TRP A 39 6.65 5.60 -8.74
CA TRP A 39 8.11 5.66 -8.86
C TRP A 39 8.57 6.13 -10.24
N LYS A 40 8.01 5.55 -11.31
CA LYS A 40 8.32 5.96 -12.67
C LYS A 40 7.93 7.42 -12.94
N TYR A 41 6.79 7.85 -12.40
CA TYR A 41 6.39 9.25 -12.47
C TYR A 41 7.38 10.16 -11.74
N PHE A 42 7.79 9.81 -10.55
CA PHE A 42 8.79 10.57 -9.80
C PHE A 42 10.12 10.69 -10.55
N GLN A 43 10.56 9.62 -11.21
CA GLN A 43 11.77 9.65 -12.03
C GLN A 43 11.66 10.55 -13.27
N GLN A 44 10.59 10.41 -14.04
CA GLN A 44 10.48 10.90 -15.41
C GLN A 44 9.50 12.06 -15.60
N GLN A 45 8.56 12.26 -14.67
CA GLN A 45 7.48 13.27 -14.73
C GLN A 45 6.66 13.23 -16.03
N LYS A 46 6.43 12.05 -16.61
CA LYS A 46 5.63 11.85 -17.82
C LYS A 46 4.20 11.46 -17.42
N TYR A 47 3.20 12.09 -18.05
CA TYR A 47 1.78 11.96 -17.68
C TYR A 47 1.26 10.53 -17.71
N TYR A 48 1.68 9.71 -18.66
CA TYR A 48 1.19 8.34 -18.81
C TYR A 48 1.53 7.44 -17.59
N TRP A 49 2.60 7.75 -16.84
CA TRP A 49 2.87 7.05 -15.58
C TRP A 49 1.84 7.39 -14.51
N MET A 50 1.32 8.63 -14.52
CA MET A 50 0.25 9.01 -13.61
C MET A 50 -1.10 8.38 -14.01
N LEU A 51 -1.34 8.20 -15.31
CA LEU A 51 -2.51 7.44 -15.78
C LEU A 51 -2.45 5.98 -15.29
N GLY A 52 -1.27 5.33 -15.40
CA GLY A 52 -1.05 3.98 -14.85
C GLY A 52 -1.28 3.90 -13.35
N ALA A 53 -0.79 4.90 -12.59
CA ALA A 53 -1.04 4.98 -11.14
C ALA A 53 -2.54 5.15 -10.84
N GLY A 54 -3.23 6.01 -11.58
CA GLY A 54 -4.69 6.19 -11.47
C GLY A 54 -5.46 4.91 -11.76
N PHE A 55 -5.10 4.19 -12.84
CA PHE A 55 -5.69 2.90 -13.17
C PHE A 55 -5.51 1.88 -12.02
N ALA A 56 -4.28 1.71 -11.55
CA ALA A 56 -3.99 0.79 -10.46
C ALA A 56 -4.77 1.15 -9.18
N CYS A 57 -4.84 2.43 -8.83
CA CYS A 57 -5.59 2.93 -7.68
C CYS A 57 -7.11 2.70 -7.85
N GLY A 58 -7.67 2.87 -9.05
CA GLY A 58 -9.07 2.59 -9.36
C GLY A 58 -9.43 1.12 -9.22
N VAL A 59 -8.55 0.22 -9.64
CA VAL A 59 -8.74 -1.23 -9.41
C VAL A 59 -8.65 -1.57 -7.93
N MET A 60 -7.69 -1.01 -7.19
CA MET A 60 -7.59 -1.21 -5.73
C MET A 60 -8.89 -0.79 -5.02
N HIS A 61 -9.44 0.38 -5.38
CA HIS A 61 -10.72 0.85 -4.83
C HIS A 61 -11.87 -0.12 -5.11
N ALA A 62 -11.95 -0.64 -6.33
CA ALA A 62 -12.98 -1.61 -6.70
C ALA A 62 -12.75 -3.01 -6.12
N THR A 63 -11.56 -3.27 -5.57
CA THR A 63 -11.22 -4.58 -5.00
C THR A 63 -11.57 -4.65 -3.52
N LYS A 64 -11.22 -3.62 -2.75
CA LYS A 64 -11.44 -3.63 -1.30
C LYS A 64 -11.42 -2.22 -0.71
N GLU A 65 -12.31 -1.97 0.24
CA GLU A 65 -12.42 -0.70 0.97
C GLU A 65 -11.14 -0.31 1.73
N THR A 66 -10.36 -1.29 2.19
CA THR A 66 -9.09 -1.04 2.92
C THR A 66 -7.97 -0.44 2.07
N PHE A 67 -8.16 -0.33 0.74
CA PHE A 67 -7.19 0.36 -0.13
C PHE A 67 -6.89 1.79 0.37
N VAL A 68 -7.88 2.45 0.99
CA VAL A 68 -7.74 3.79 1.57
C VAL A 68 -6.63 3.84 2.61
N ILE A 69 -6.51 2.80 3.44
CA ILE A 69 -5.45 2.71 4.46
C ILE A 69 -4.08 2.69 3.78
N SER A 70 -3.90 1.85 2.78
CA SER A 70 -2.62 1.75 2.05
C SER A 70 -2.28 3.04 1.30
N VAL A 71 -3.24 3.63 0.58
CA VAL A 71 -3.02 4.89 -0.15
C VAL A 71 -2.76 6.05 0.80
N ALA A 72 -3.53 6.18 1.90
CA ALA A 72 -3.32 7.20 2.91
C ALA A 72 -1.93 7.07 3.55
N SER A 73 -1.52 5.84 3.90
CA SER A 73 -0.19 5.57 4.46
C SER A 73 0.93 6.00 3.50
N ILE A 74 0.79 5.73 2.19
CA ILE A 74 1.76 6.15 1.18
C ILE A 74 1.78 7.68 1.05
N VAL A 75 0.62 8.33 1.02
CA VAL A 75 0.51 9.80 0.90
C VAL A 75 1.12 10.47 2.12
N ILE A 76 0.83 9.99 3.34
CA ILE A 76 1.41 10.51 4.58
C ILE A 76 2.93 10.32 4.56
N ALA A 77 3.42 9.12 4.24
CA ALA A 77 4.83 8.81 4.15
C ALA A 77 5.56 9.72 3.14
N ALA A 78 5.00 9.85 1.93
CA ALA A 78 5.55 10.71 0.89
C ALA A 78 5.58 12.17 1.33
N THR A 79 4.49 12.68 1.90
CA THR A 79 4.40 14.07 2.39
C THR A 79 5.48 14.33 3.45
N ILE A 80 5.62 13.47 4.44
CA ILE A 80 6.64 13.63 5.49
C ILE A 80 8.05 13.63 4.89
N ILE A 81 8.37 12.67 4.02
CA ILE A 81 9.70 12.57 3.42
C ILE A 81 10.00 13.77 2.51
N PHE A 82 9.04 14.20 1.67
CA PHE A 82 9.24 15.37 0.82
C PHE A 82 9.40 16.65 1.63
N LEU A 83 8.67 16.84 2.73
CA LEU A 83 8.85 17.98 3.63
C LEU A 83 10.23 17.96 4.29
N ILE A 84 10.71 16.81 4.74
CA ILE A 84 12.06 16.67 5.32
C ILE A 84 13.13 17.02 4.28
N GLU A 85 13.01 16.52 3.05
CA GLU A 85 13.98 16.80 1.99
C GLU A 85 13.94 18.29 1.53
N GLU A 86 12.76 18.92 1.53
CA GLU A 86 12.64 20.37 1.26
C GLU A 86 13.31 21.20 2.36
N LEU A 87 13.08 20.87 3.64
CA LEU A 87 13.75 21.50 4.78
C LEU A 87 15.28 21.36 4.72
N ARG A 88 15.78 20.25 4.22
CA ARG A 88 17.21 20.00 3.96
C ARG A 88 17.73 20.71 2.70
N LYS A 89 16.88 21.47 2.00
CA LYS A 89 17.19 22.12 0.72
C LYS A 89 17.68 21.13 -0.35
N ASN A 90 17.18 19.89 -0.30
CA ASN A 90 17.55 18.85 -1.25
C ASN A 90 16.68 18.93 -2.51
N TYR A 91 17.20 19.55 -3.54
CA TYR A 91 16.47 19.78 -4.79
C TYR A 91 16.25 18.53 -5.66
N VAL A 92 16.82 17.39 -5.30
CA VAL A 92 16.59 16.11 -6.00
C VAL A 92 15.12 15.70 -5.98
N ALA A 93 14.39 16.09 -4.92
CA ALA A 93 12.96 15.79 -4.77
C ALA A 93 12.03 16.75 -5.54
N ARG A 94 12.53 17.80 -6.17
CA ARG A 94 11.68 18.81 -6.81
C ARG A 94 10.87 18.28 -7.97
N LEU A 95 9.56 18.41 -7.85
CA LEU A 95 8.58 18.20 -8.91
C LEU A 95 8.13 19.55 -9.46
N LYS A 96 7.80 19.61 -10.75
CA LYS A 96 7.24 20.83 -11.36
C LYS A 96 5.77 20.97 -10.92
N PRO A 97 5.38 21.96 -10.06
CA PRO A 97 4.08 21.93 -9.39
C PRO A 97 2.90 22.00 -10.36
N LYS A 98 2.93 22.88 -11.36
CA LYS A 98 1.85 22.98 -12.36
C LYS A 98 1.65 21.68 -13.13
N LYS A 99 2.75 21.04 -13.54
CA LYS A 99 2.72 19.75 -14.25
C LYS A 99 2.26 18.61 -13.35
N LEU A 100 2.65 18.63 -12.06
CA LEU A 100 2.21 17.66 -11.08
C LEU A 100 0.70 17.73 -10.90
N VAL A 101 0.13 18.91 -10.66
CA VAL A 101 -1.32 19.08 -10.46
C VAL A 101 -2.09 18.61 -11.68
N LEU A 102 -1.69 19.01 -12.90
CA LEU A 102 -2.38 18.60 -14.12
C LEU A 102 -2.34 17.07 -14.31
N ASN A 103 -1.17 16.47 -14.17
CA ASN A 103 -1.03 15.02 -14.32
C ASN A 103 -1.79 14.26 -13.23
N PHE A 104 -1.81 14.79 -12.00
CA PHE A 104 -2.58 14.22 -10.90
C PHE A 104 -4.09 14.25 -11.19
N CYS A 105 -4.62 15.36 -11.74
CA CYS A 105 -6.02 15.41 -12.17
C CYS A 105 -6.34 14.34 -13.23
N PHE A 106 -5.47 14.13 -14.21
CA PHE A 106 -5.63 13.04 -15.18
C PHE A 106 -5.62 11.66 -14.51
N GLY A 107 -4.71 11.45 -13.56
CA GLY A 107 -4.68 10.22 -12.76
C GLY A 107 -5.97 9.98 -11.99
N LEU A 108 -6.53 11.02 -11.35
CA LEU A 108 -7.81 10.94 -10.65
C LEU A 108 -8.97 10.61 -11.58
N ILE A 109 -9.03 11.23 -12.76
CA ILE A 109 -10.07 10.92 -13.77
C ILE A 109 -10.02 9.43 -14.14
N VAL A 110 -8.83 8.90 -14.41
CA VAL A 110 -8.66 7.48 -14.75
C VAL A 110 -9.02 6.59 -13.55
N MET A 111 -8.65 6.96 -12.33
CA MET A 111 -9.01 6.25 -11.12
C MET A 111 -10.53 6.14 -10.96
N PHE A 112 -11.24 7.26 -11.03
CA PHE A 112 -12.70 7.27 -10.87
C PHE A 112 -13.41 6.52 -12.00
N PHE A 113 -12.96 6.70 -13.25
CA PHE A 113 -13.53 5.98 -14.39
C PHE A 113 -13.33 4.45 -14.27
N THR A 114 -12.11 4.02 -13.92
CA THR A 114 -11.81 2.59 -13.73
C THR A 114 -12.63 2.01 -12.58
N SER A 115 -12.70 2.69 -11.46
CA SER A 115 -13.48 2.26 -10.31
C SER A 115 -14.97 2.18 -10.65
N ALA A 116 -15.54 3.21 -11.28
CA ALA A 116 -16.94 3.22 -11.70
C ALA A 116 -17.25 2.08 -12.68
N ALA A 117 -16.40 1.88 -13.68
CA ALA A 117 -16.56 0.80 -14.65
C ALA A 117 -16.60 -0.59 -13.98
N LEU A 118 -15.72 -0.84 -13.00
CA LEU A 118 -15.67 -2.11 -12.29
C LEU A 118 -16.85 -2.31 -11.35
N PHE A 119 -17.21 -1.31 -10.53
CA PHE A 119 -18.36 -1.39 -9.62
C PHE A 119 -19.67 -1.58 -10.36
N THR A 120 -19.84 -0.91 -11.51
CA THR A 120 -21.07 -0.95 -12.29
C THR A 120 -21.13 -2.12 -13.28
N VAL A 121 -20.17 -3.05 -13.23
CA VAL A 121 -20.07 -4.14 -14.22
C VAL A 121 -20.06 -3.57 -15.65
N PHE A 122 -19.12 -2.65 -15.91
CA PHE A 122 -18.98 -1.93 -17.17
C PHE A 122 -20.26 -1.14 -17.56
N PHE A 123 -20.79 -0.39 -16.58
CA PHE A 123 -21.96 0.50 -16.72
C PHE A 123 -23.31 -0.21 -16.94
N ASN A 124 -23.39 -1.53 -16.72
CA ASN A 124 -24.64 -2.28 -16.77
C ASN A 124 -25.52 -2.07 -15.52
N ASN A 125 -24.92 -1.75 -14.35
CA ASN A 125 -25.62 -1.50 -13.09
C ASN A 125 -25.12 -0.19 -12.46
N LEU A 126 -25.75 0.93 -12.80
CA LEU A 126 -25.34 2.25 -12.29
C LEU A 126 -25.63 2.45 -10.80
N GLU A 127 -26.59 1.71 -10.22
CA GLU A 127 -26.91 1.80 -8.79
C GLU A 127 -25.74 1.33 -7.90
N ALA A 128 -24.89 0.42 -8.40
CA ALA A 128 -23.72 -0.06 -7.71
C ALA A 128 -22.67 1.03 -7.41
N ILE A 129 -22.75 2.21 -8.05
CA ILE A 129 -21.93 3.36 -7.64
C ILE A 129 -22.21 3.74 -6.19
N LYS A 130 -23.49 3.67 -5.76
CA LYS A 130 -23.86 3.94 -4.37
C LYS A 130 -23.20 2.93 -3.42
N ASP A 131 -23.14 1.67 -3.80
CA ASP A 131 -22.57 0.60 -2.98
C ASP A 131 -21.07 0.82 -2.75
N SER A 132 -20.37 1.46 -3.69
CA SER A 132 -18.96 1.80 -3.54
C SER A 132 -18.68 2.77 -2.38
N TYR A 133 -19.68 3.55 -1.96
CA TYR A 133 -19.58 4.47 -0.82
C TYR A 133 -20.16 3.86 0.46
N THR A 134 -21.26 3.11 0.36
CA THR A 134 -21.91 2.50 1.54
C THR A 134 -21.04 1.41 2.17
N SER A 135 -20.20 0.71 1.39
CA SER A 135 -19.24 -0.27 1.90
C SER A 135 -18.27 0.32 2.95
N TYR A 136 -17.98 1.62 2.87
CA TYR A 136 -17.14 2.26 3.90
C TYR A 136 -17.85 2.40 5.25
N SER A 137 -19.13 2.70 5.27
CA SER A 137 -19.92 2.77 6.52
C SER A 137 -19.99 1.41 7.19
N ASP A 138 -20.15 0.35 6.39
CA ASP A 138 -20.17 -1.04 6.87
C ASP A 138 -18.79 -1.47 7.38
N TYR A 139 -17.71 -1.02 6.76
CA TYR A 139 -16.36 -1.28 7.24
C TYR A 139 -16.10 -0.56 8.56
N LEU A 140 -16.48 0.72 8.68
CA LEU A 140 -16.32 1.49 9.91
C LEU A 140 -17.10 0.88 11.08
N SER A 141 -18.34 0.46 10.86
CA SER A 141 -19.14 -0.20 11.91
C SER A 141 -18.51 -1.52 12.38
N ARG A 142 -17.93 -2.29 11.47
CA ARG A 142 -17.17 -3.50 11.82
C ARG A 142 -15.87 -3.20 12.55
N ALA A 143 -15.20 -2.10 12.21
CA ALA A 143 -13.94 -1.70 12.85
C ALA A 143 -14.12 -1.35 14.35
N GLU A 144 -15.33 -0.95 14.77
CA GLU A 144 -15.67 -0.63 16.18
C GLU A 144 -15.85 -1.86 17.08
N GLY A 145 -15.83 -3.08 16.54
CA GLY A 145 -15.85 -4.33 17.30
C GLY A 145 -16.98 -5.28 16.86
N SER A 146 -16.63 -6.34 16.15
CA SER A 146 -17.59 -7.38 15.68
C SER A 146 -17.09 -8.80 15.98
N GLY A 147 -16.47 -9.02 17.16
CA GLY A 147 -16.01 -10.35 17.59
C GLY A 147 -14.66 -10.81 17.05
N HIS A 148 -13.97 -9.96 16.25
CA HIS A 148 -12.59 -10.21 15.78
C HIS A 148 -11.58 -9.24 16.42
N GLU A 149 -11.85 -8.81 17.65
CA GLU A 149 -10.96 -7.95 18.41
C GLU A 149 -9.68 -8.68 18.76
N LYS A 150 -8.54 -8.06 18.44
CA LYS A 150 -7.20 -8.60 18.72
C LYS A 150 -6.32 -7.51 19.34
N PRO A 151 -5.35 -7.90 20.20
CA PRO A 151 -4.46 -6.94 20.84
C PRO A 151 -3.59 -6.19 19.81
N PHE A 152 -3.03 -5.06 20.25
CA PHE A 152 -2.19 -4.19 19.41
C PHE A 152 -1.05 -4.94 18.72
N LEU A 153 -0.35 -5.84 19.40
CA LEU A 153 0.79 -6.60 18.88
C LEU A 153 0.40 -7.82 18.04
N TYR A 154 -0.89 -8.01 17.77
CA TYR A 154 -1.38 -9.19 17.03
C TYR A 154 -0.62 -9.47 15.74
N TYR A 155 -0.43 -8.45 14.88
CA TYR A 155 0.26 -8.64 13.59
C TYR A 155 1.74 -8.94 13.75
N ILE A 156 2.42 -8.28 14.68
CA ILE A 156 3.83 -8.55 14.98
C ILE A 156 4.00 -9.99 15.43
N ASN A 157 3.16 -10.46 16.34
CA ASN A 157 3.18 -11.85 16.78
C ASN A 157 2.86 -12.84 15.64
N LEU A 158 1.88 -12.49 14.79
CA LEU A 158 1.47 -13.34 13.67
C LEU A 158 2.59 -13.56 12.66
N ILE A 159 3.33 -12.50 12.29
CA ILE A 159 4.41 -12.58 11.29
C ILE A 159 5.75 -13.04 11.89
N SER A 160 5.97 -12.87 13.20
CA SER A 160 7.22 -13.29 13.84
C SER A 160 7.34 -14.80 13.90
N TRP A 161 6.37 -15.44 14.54
CA TRP A 161 6.34 -16.90 14.69
C TRP A 161 4.91 -17.36 14.95
N LYS A 162 4.42 -18.28 14.16
CA LYS A 162 3.12 -18.89 14.35
C LYS A 162 3.23 -20.41 14.40
N GLU A 163 2.92 -20.96 15.57
CA GLU A 163 2.76 -22.41 15.74
C GLU A 163 1.31 -22.82 15.51
N MET A 164 1.14 -23.89 14.76
CA MET A 164 -0.12 -24.60 14.54
C MET A 164 0.14 -26.08 14.80
N GLU A 165 -0.89 -26.85 15.10
CA GLU A 165 -0.77 -28.27 15.49
C GLU A 165 0.10 -29.12 14.57
N LEU A 166 0.08 -28.86 13.27
CA LEU A 166 0.77 -29.66 12.24
C LEU A 166 1.97 -28.97 11.61
N TYR A 167 2.11 -27.65 11.75
CA TYR A 167 3.19 -26.87 11.13
C TYR A 167 3.41 -25.53 11.84
N SER A 168 4.60 -25.01 11.66
CA SER A 168 4.94 -23.64 12.07
C SER A 168 5.34 -22.83 10.86
N TRP A 169 5.07 -21.53 10.88
CA TRP A 169 5.56 -20.60 9.89
C TRP A 169 6.18 -19.37 10.54
N SER A 170 7.04 -18.69 9.82
CA SER A 170 7.68 -17.48 10.27
C SER A 170 8.09 -16.61 9.08
N GLU A 171 7.81 -15.31 9.19
CA GLU A 171 8.34 -14.27 8.30
C GLU A 171 9.54 -13.55 8.91
N LEU A 172 10.19 -14.15 9.92
CA LEU A 172 11.26 -13.51 10.68
C LEU A 172 12.42 -13.03 9.80
N ALA A 173 12.79 -13.80 8.78
CA ALA A 173 13.82 -13.38 7.82
C ALA A 173 13.41 -12.10 7.06
N THR A 174 12.16 -12.03 6.61
CA THR A 174 11.58 -10.85 5.94
C THR A 174 11.58 -9.64 6.89
N ILE A 175 11.18 -9.83 8.16
CA ILE A 175 11.18 -8.79 9.18
C ILE A 175 12.59 -8.25 9.42
N ILE A 176 13.58 -9.13 9.61
CA ILE A 176 14.98 -8.73 9.84
C ILE A 176 15.49 -7.91 8.66
N LEU A 177 15.26 -8.38 7.43
CA LEU A 177 15.67 -7.66 6.22
C LEU A 177 14.94 -6.31 6.08
N ALA A 178 13.65 -6.24 6.43
CA ALA A 178 12.89 -4.99 6.44
C ALA A 178 13.48 -3.99 7.45
N VAL A 179 13.77 -4.42 8.69
CA VAL A 179 14.39 -3.57 9.71
C VAL A 179 15.76 -3.06 9.26
N VAL A 180 16.60 -3.94 8.69
CA VAL A 180 17.92 -3.56 8.13
C VAL A 180 17.74 -2.58 6.97
N GLY A 181 16.78 -2.80 6.08
CA GLY A 181 16.48 -1.92 4.95
C GLY A 181 16.01 -0.53 5.41
N ILE A 182 15.09 -0.48 6.38
CA ILE A 182 14.60 0.77 7.00
C ILE A 182 15.79 1.53 7.61
N PHE A 183 16.57 0.89 8.48
CA PHE A 183 17.72 1.50 9.11
C PHE A 183 18.72 2.02 8.06
N SER A 184 19.05 1.20 7.07
CA SER A 184 19.98 1.57 5.99
C SER A 184 19.50 2.81 5.21
N SER A 185 18.20 2.90 4.90
CA SER A 185 17.64 4.00 4.11
C SER A 185 17.75 5.36 4.80
N PHE A 186 17.68 5.39 6.14
CA PHE A 186 17.72 6.62 6.91
C PHE A 186 19.13 6.99 7.41
N PHE A 187 19.93 6.02 7.81
CA PHE A 187 21.16 6.26 8.56
C PHE A 187 22.45 5.96 7.79
N LEU A 188 22.47 5.01 6.86
CA LEU A 188 23.70 4.62 6.18
C LEU A 188 23.95 5.36 4.86
N GLN A 189 22.96 6.08 4.33
CA GLN A 189 23.07 6.76 3.05
C GLN A 189 23.68 8.15 3.19
N LYS A 190 24.92 8.32 2.74
CA LYS A 190 25.64 9.61 2.78
C LYS A 190 25.13 10.63 1.76
N LYS A 191 24.57 10.17 0.63
CA LYS A 191 24.09 11.04 -0.45
C LYS A 191 22.64 10.69 -0.77
N THR A 192 21.76 11.71 -0.80
CA THR A 192 20.37 11.53 -1.14
C THR A 192 20.18 11.53 -2.65
N THR A 193 19.63 10.45 -3.17
CA THR A 193 19.21 10.29 -4.56
C THR A 193 17.70 10.05 -4.62
N LYS A 194 17.10 10.06 -5.82
CA LYS A 194 15.66 9.73 -5.97
C LYS A 194 15.34 8.34 -5.44
N GLU A 195 16.25 7.38 -5.64
CA GLU A 195 16.13 6.01 -5.15
C GLU A 195 16.07 5.97 -3.61
N ILE A 196 16.94 6.74 -2.95
CA ILE A 196 16.95 6.81 -1.48
C ILE A 196 15.69 7.49 -0.95
N ILE A 197 15.20 8.54 -1.61
CA ILE A 197 13.92 9.17 -1.24
C ILE A 197 12.78 8.16 -1.35
N PHE A 198 12.73 7.40 -2.45
CA PHE A 198 11.70 6.38 -2.62
C PHE A 198 11.79 5.26 -1.58
N LEU A 199 12.99 4.78 -1.26
CA LEU A 199 13.21 3.80 -0.20
C LEU A 199 12.76 4.32 1.17
N ARG A 200 13.02 5.58 1.49
CA ARG A 200 12.53 6.22 2.72
C ARG A 200 11.00 6.31 2.76
N VAL A 201 10.37 6.62 1.62
CA VAL A 201 8.90 6.62 1.51
C VAL A 201 8.35 5.21 1.76
N LEU A 202 8.91 4.18 1.13
CA LEU A 202 8.51 2.78 1.36
C LEU A 202 8.71 2.36 2.82
N SER A 203 9.86 2.71 3.42
CA SER A 203 10.15 2.42 4.82
C SER A 203 9.13 3.05 5.76
N LEU A 204 8.81 4.32 5.55
CA LEU A 204 7.84 5.02 6.38
C LEU A 204 6.41 4.53 6.11
N TYR A 205 6.06 4.23 4.85
CA TYR A 205 4.81 3.57 4.50
C TYR A 205 4.61 2.28 5.28
N THR A 206 5.60 1.38 5.30
CA THR A 206 5.52 0.11 6.02
C THR A 206 5.25 0.32 7.51
N ILE A 207 5.93 1.28 8.15
CA ILE A 207 5.72 1.61 9.57
C ILE A 207 4.31 2.15 9.79
N ILE A 208 3.88 3.14 9.00
CA ILE A 208 2.56 3.78 9.15
C ILE A 208 1.45 2.77 8.90
N ASN A 209 1.55 1.96 7.85
CA ASN A 209 0.55 0.96 7.51
C ASN A 209 0.40 -0.07 8.64
N LEU A 210 1.51 -0.61 9.14
CA LEU A 210 1.51 -1.53 10.28
C LEU A 210 0.91 -0.89 11.54
N LEU A 211 1.23 0.37 11.82
CA LEU A 211 0.67 1.10 12.97
C LEU A 211 -0.84 1.28 12.85
N ILE A 212 -1.34 1.71 11.68
CA ILE A 212 -2.78 1.91 11.46
C ILE A 212 -3.53 0.59 11.66
N TYR A 213 -3.08 -0.51 11.04
CA TYR A 213 -3.72 -1.81 11.22
C TYR A 213 -3.59 -2.32 12.66
N SER A 214 -2.51 -2.00 13.37
CA SER A 214 -2.35 -2.38 14.78
C SER A 214 -3.29 -1.60 15.72
N LEU A 215 -3.67 -0.37 15.35
CA LEU A 215 -4.60 0.45 16.12
C LEU A 215 -6.07 0.05 15.92
N ILE A 216 -6.43 -0.48 14.75
CA ILE A 216 -7.81 -0.93 14.48
C ILE A 216 -8.09 -2.19 15.31
N PRO A 217 -9.15 -2.22 16.18
CA PRO A 217 -9.48 -3.38 17.00
C PRO A 217 -9.81 -4.63 16.19
N TYR A 218 -10.61 -4.50 15.14
CA TYR A 218 -10.96 -5.58 14.23
C TYR A 218 -9.76 -6.00 13.39
N LYS A 219 -9.28 -7.22 13.57
CA LYS A 219 -8.08 -7.73 12.90
C LYS A 219 -8.31 -9.10 12.28
N THR A 220 -8.04 -9.19 11.00
CA THR A 220 -7.97 -10.46 10.27
C THR A 220 -6.52 -10.73 9.82
N PRO A 221 -6.07 -12.00 9.79
CA PRO A 221 -4.66 -12.31 9.49
C PRO A 221 -4.19 -11.76 8.15
N TRP A 222 -5.05 -11.78 7.13
CA TRP A 222 -4.74 -11.35 5.78
C TRP A 222 -4.69 -9.82 5.58
N SER A 223 -5.21 -9.02 6.53
CA SER A 223 -5.20 -7.54 6.40
C SER A 223 -3.81 -6.94 6.42
N ILE A 224 -2.78 -7.68 6.88
CA ILE A 224 -1.39 -7.21 6.91
C ILE A 224 -0.66 -7.44 5.57
N LEU A 225 -1.23 -8.16 4.60
CA LEU A 225 -0.58 -8.46 3.32
C LEU A 225 -0.20 -7.20 2.49
N PRO A 226 -1.06 -6.15 2.40
CA PRO A 226 -0.68 -4.89 1.75
C PRO A 226 0.25 -4.07 2.63
#